data_80ae20ddc8d2bb8bc90171d17d490e64
#
_entry.id   80ae20ddc8d2bb8bc90171d17d490e64
#
_cell.length_a   1.000
_cell.length_b   1.000
_cell.length_c   1.000
_cell.angle_alpha   90.00
_cell.angle_beta   90.00
_cell.angle_gamma   90.00
#
_symmetry.space_group_name_H-M   'P 1'
#
loop_
_entity.id
_entity.type
_entity.pdbx_description
1 polymer ?
#
loop_
_entity_poly.entity_id
_entity_poly.type
_entity_poly.pdbx_seq_one_letter_code
_entity_poly.pdbx_strand_id
1 'polypeptide(L)'
;MIDRFKKPYFCIFKEKIMNLFDDIRSFRDDEIPAAMQRIANDAALPAILDYLDFGMDVGQFQKVLCNIKTVKEFQTVIVKSVVERILQRTTDGLSVLGIENLNPETHYMFVSNHRDIVLDAMLMNYALLMHGFPLFNIAFGNNLVFNDFASVFAKSNKMFEMKRGGDKMEFYRNLAHTSDYIRHLLVEKNESVWIAQRNGRTKDGRDATDPAVIKMLGMSRRDDRVASLAELHIVPVSVSYEWESCDILKTKELYISRNQKYEKKPGEDLNSILTGVMQPKGKVTIHFGKVLSEADFEELKDCPSGVFYKKVAEWMDAQIIGNYALFANNYIAHDLRSGSTNFAEHYTAEQKADFENHLHWMDNCPELDRKLLEDIFLGIYANPIDSLLKVLKP
;
A
#
# COMPACT_ATOMS: atom_id res chain seq x y z
N MET A 1 50.28 26.11 8.15
CA MET A 1 49.51 26.78 7.10
C MET A 1 48.86 25.71 6.17
N ILE A 2 48.17 24.72 6.75
CA ILE A 2 47.51 23.63 5.99
C ILE A 2 46.22 23.27 6.79
N ASP A 3 45.20 24.14 6.79
CA ASP A 3 43.93 23.76 7.38
C ASP A 3 42.76 24.71 6.97
N ARG A 4 42.77 25.21 5.73
CA ARG A 4 41.70 26.12 5.26
C ARG A 4 40.91 25.66 4.04
N PHE A 5 41.13 24.42 3.50
CA PHE A 5 40.52 24.00 2.23
C PHE A 5 39.62 22.75 2.27
N LYS A 6 39.32 22.16 3.44
CA LYS A 6 38.51 20.94 3.50
C LYS A 6 37.02 21.15 3.85
N LYS A 7 36.57 22.33 4.28
CA LYS A 7 35.16 22.55 4.63
C LYS A 7 34.20 22.91 3.49
N PRO A 8 34.57 23.61 2.41
CA PRO A 8 33.56 24.01 1.43
C PRO A 8 33.09 22.89 0.51
N TYR A 9 33.94 21.93 0.14
CA TYR A 9 33.57 20.85 -0.80
C TYR A 9 32.60 19.83 -0.20
N PHE A 10 32.78 19.48 1.05
CA PHE A 10 31.91 18.51 1.72
C PHE A 10 30.51 19.09 2.00
N CYS A 11 30.42 20.38 2.30
CA CYS A 11 29.16 21.09 2.49
C CYS A 11 28.39 21.24 1.18
N ILE A 12 29.06 21.62 0.10
CA ILE A 12 28.46 21.76 -1.25
C ILE A 12 28.00 20.42 -1.80
N PHE A 13 28.74 19.34 -1.55
CA PHE A 13 28.33 17.99 -1.98
C PHE A 13 27.12 17.50 -1.19
N LYS A 14 27.06 17.78 0.13
CA LYS A 14 25.93 17.43 0.99
C LYS A 14 24.69 18.24 0.65
N GLU A 15 24.80 19.52 0.35
CA GLU A 15 23.70 20.37 -0.13
C GLU A 15 23.20 19.92 -1.51
N LYS A 16 24.09 19.53 -2.42
CA LYS A 16 23.72 19.06 -3.76
C LYS A 16 22.99 17.71 -3.72
N ILE A 17 23.34 16.83 -2.79
CA ILE A 17 22.62 15.57 -2.54
C ILE A 17 21.31 15.83 -1.80
N MET A 18 21.29 16.78 -0.85
CA MET A 18 20.05 17.12 -0.13
C MET A 18 18.93 17.66 -1.02
N ASN A 19 19.27 18.26 -2.16
CA ASN A 19 18.28 18.83 -3.09
C ASN A 19 17.96 17.93 -4.28
N LEU A 20 18.66 16.80 -4.44
CA LEU A 20 18.52 15.92 -5.61
C LEU A 20 17.11 15.32 -5.74
N PHE A 21 16.41 15.12 -4.62
CA PHE A 21 15.10 14.46 -4.56
C PHE A 21 13.98 15.40 -4.07
N ASP A 22 14.21 16.73 -4.02
CA ASP A 22 13.23 17.70 -3.50
C ASP A 22 11.92 17.71 -4.29
N ASP A 23 11.96 17.24 -5.53
CA ASP A 23 10.81 17.15 -6.43
C ASP A 23 9.87 15.97 -6.16
N ILE A 24 10.33 14.96 -5.39
CA ILE A 24 9.55 13.76 -5.08
C ILE A 24 9.45 13.42 -3.58
N ARG A 25 10.38 13.85 -2.76
CA ARG A 25 10.50 13.46 -1.35
C ARG A 25 9.33 13.90 -0.46
N SER A 26 9.19 13.24 0.66
CA SER A 26 8.38 13.68 1.81
C SER A 26 8.96 14.93 2.48
N PHE A 27 8.21 15.55 3.40
CA PHE A 27 8.71 16.67 4.20
C PHE A 27 9.80 16.24 5.17
N ARG A 28 10.71 17.18 5.48
CA ARG A 28 11.68 17.11 6.57
C ARG A 28 11.07 17.70 7.84
N ASP A 29 11.69 17.47 8.98
CA ASP A 29 11.18 17.95 10.27
C ASP A 29 11.01 19.47 10.33
N ASP A 30 11.92 20.22 9.71
CA ASP A 30 11.86 21.70 9.65
C ASP A 30 10.69 22.24 8.80
N GLU A 31 10.11 21.42 7.92
CA GLU A 31 8.95 21.76 7.10
C GLU A 31 7.61 21.44 7.81
N ILE A 32 7.62 20.57 8.83
CA ILE A 32 6.41 20.10 9.52
C ILE A 32 5.62 21.20 10.20
N PRO A 33 6.21 22.18 10.92
CA PRO A 33 5.41 23.24 11.55
C PRO A 33 4.56 24.04 10.56
N ALA A 34 5.09 24.33 9.37
CA ALA A 34 4.34 25.03 8.32
C ALA A 34 3.26 24.13 7.70
N ALA A 35 3.56 22.84 7.51
CA ALA A 35 2.59 21.86 7.04
C ALA A 35 1.41 21.71 8.02
N MET A 36 1.67 21.62 9.31
CA MET A 36 0.62 21.53 10.34
C MET A 36 -0.30 22.74 10.37
N GLN A 37 0.25 23.95 10.17
CA GLN A 37 -0.57 25.15 10.05
C GLN A 37 -1.50 25.09 8.83
N ARG A 38 -1.04 24.54 7.69
CA ARG A 38 -1.87 24.36 6.51
C ARG A 38 -3.01 23.37 6.78
N ILE A 39 -2.72 22.21 7.37
CA ILE A 39 -3.74 21.22 7.76
C ILE A 39 -4.73 21.83 8.77
N ALA A 40 -4.23 22.55 9.78
CA ALA A 40 -5.06 23.15 10.82
C ALA A 40 -6.06 24.20 10.30
N ASN A 41 -5.73 24.87 9.20
CA ASN A 41 -6.58 25.90 8.60
C ASN A 41 -7.36 25.39 7.37
N ASP A 42 -7.26 24.12 7.02
CA ASP A 42 -7.97 23.57 5.86
C ASP A 42 -9.47 23.44 6.12
N ALA A 43 -10.29 23.79 5.12
CA ALA A 43 -11.73 23.76 5.20
C ALA A 43 -12.32 22.33 5.39
N ALA A 44 -11.57 21.29 5.03
CA ALA A 44 -11.99 19.91 5.20
C ALA A 44 -11.84 19.40 6.65
N LEU A 45 -11.01 20.06 7.48
CA LEU A 45 -10.69 19.60 8.82
C LEU A 45 -11.93 19.36 9.71
N PRO A 46 -12.94 20.26 9.78
CA PRO A 46 -14.12 20.05 10.61
C PRO A 46 -14.88 18.76 10.24
N ALA A 47 -15.08 18.49 8.95
CA ALA A 47 -15.79 17.29 8.49
C ALA A 47 -15.00 16.01 8.79
N ILE A 48 -13.66 16.05 8.67
CA ILE A 48 -12.79 14.94 9.03
C ILE A 48 -12.88 14.62 10.52
N LEU A 49 -12.87 15.65 11.38
CA LEU A 49 -12.96 15.50 12.82
C LEU A 49 -14.33 14.99 13.26
N ASP A 50 -15.40 15.47 12.64
CA ASP A 50 -16.76 14.98 12.87
C ASP A 50 -16.86 13.48 12.56
N TYR A 51 -16.32 13.05 11.41
CA TYR A 51 -16.27 11.63 11.06
C TYR A 51 -15.42 10.80 12.04
N LEU A 52 -14.21 11.26 12.37
CA LEU A 52 -13.30 10.51 13.23
C LEU A 52 -13.71 10.54 14.70
N ASP A 53 -14.44 11.55 15.13
CA ASP A 53 -14.97 11.70 16.49
C ASP A 53 -13.91 11.47 17.59
N PHE A 54 -12.91 12.32 17.62
CA PHE A 54 -11.85 12.24 18.63
C PHE A 54 -12.26 12.73 20.01
N GLY A 55 -13.50 13.16 20.19
CA GLY A 55 -13.97 13.80 21.43
C GLY A 55 -13.35 15.18 21.69
N MET A 56 -12.83 15.82 20.66
CA MET A 56 -12.21 17.15 20.69
C MET A 56 -12.90 18.07 19.69
N ASP A 57 -13.06 19.34 20.05
CA ASP A 57 -13.49 20.35 19.09
C ASP A 57 -12.35 20.75 18.13
N VAL A 58 -12.70 21.43 17.04
CA VAL A 58 -11.75 21.86 16.00
C VAL A 58 -10.60 22.69 16.58
N GLY A 59 -10.90 23.61 17.51
CA GLY A 59 -9.88 24.49 18.11
C GLY A 59 -8.89 23.71 19.01
N GLN A 60 -9.39 22.71 19.72
CA GLN A 60 -8.53 21.81 20.51
C GLN A 60 -7.61 21.01 19.60
N PHE A 61 -8.14 20.44 18.50
CA PHE A 61 -7.34 19.66 17.56
C PHE A 61 -6.32 20.54 16.82
N GLN A 62 -6.68 21.75 16.43
CA GLN A 62 -5.76 22.73 15.86
C GLN A 62 -4.55 23.00 16.78
N LYS A 63 -4.78 23.13 18.11
CA LYS A 63 -3.71 23.29 19.10
C LYS A 63 -2.81 22.05 19.12
N VAL A 64 -3.36 20.85 19.02
CA VAL A 64 -2.55 19.61 18.91
C VAL A 64 -1.68 19.67 17.68
N LEU A 65 -2.24 19.97 16.50
CA LEU A 65 -1.48 20.09 15.24
C LEU A 65 -0.35 21.12 15.34
N CYS A 66 -0.62 22.30 15.88
CA CYS A 66 0.41 23.37 16.01
C CYS A 66 1.57 23.00 16.93
N ASN A 67 1.41 22.02 17.81
CA ASN A 67 2.47 21.52 18.68
C ASN A 67 3.36 20.46 18.02
N ILE A 68 2.94 19.85 16.92
CA ILE A 68 3.73 18.89 16.16
C ILE A 68 4.91 19.59 15.45
N LYS A 69 6.13 19.07 15.66
CA LYS A 69 7.37 19.67 15.15
C LYS A 69 8.16 18.76 14.24
N THR A 70 7.89 17.44 14.29
CA THR A 70 8.64 16.43 13.54
C THR A 70 7.70 15.49 12.79
N VAL A 71 8.21 14.86 11.73
CA VAL A 71 7.51 13.80 11.00
C VAL A 71 7.13 12.66 11.94
N LYS A 72 8.03 12.26 12.84
CA LYS A 72 7.77 11.20 13.82
C LYS A 72 6.59 11.56 14.74
N GLU A 73 6.53 12.79 15.25
CA GLU A 73 5.40 13.25 16.07
C GLU A 73 4.09 13.23 15.28
N PHE A 74 4.11 13.70 14.01
CA PHE A 74 2.92 13.62 13.16
C PHE A 74 2.43 12.19 13.00
N GLN A 75 3.32 11.25 12.73
CA GLN A 75 2.98 9.84 12.57
C GLN A 75 2.48 9.20 13.87
N THR A 76 3.12 9.48 15.00
CA THR A 76 2.82 8.81 16.29
C THR A 76 1.66 9.46 17.06
N VAL A 77 1.38 10.74 16.84
CA VAL A 77 0.28 11.46 17.50
C VAL A 77 -0.96 11.52 16.61
N ILE A 78 -0.81 11.94 15.35
CA ILE A 78 -1.95 12.17 14.46
C ILE A 78 -2.32 10.89 13.70
N VAL A 79 -1.39 10.38 12.88
CA VAL A 79 -1.69 9.23 12.00
C VAL A 79 -2.06 7.99 12.80
N LYS A 80 -1.33 7.69 13.89
CA LYS A 80 -1.66 6.60 14.80
C LYS A 80 -3.08 6.72 15.33
N SER A 81 -3.49 7.89 15.85
CA SER A 81 -4.83 8.11 16.39
C SER A 81 -5.91 7.98 15.30
N VAL A 82 -5.64 8.44 14.07
CA VAL A 82 -6.56 8.25 12.92
C VAL A 82 -6.73 6.75 12.62
N VAL A 83 -5.63 5.99 12.55
CA VAL A 83 -5.68 4.55 12.28
C VAL A 83 -6.41 3.80 13.38
N GLU A 84 -6.13 4.10 14.65
CA GLU A 84 -6.84 3.49 15.80
C GLU A 84 -8.34 3.74 15.72
N ARG A 85 -8.75 4.94 15.34
CA ARG A 85 -10.17 5.27 15.20
C ARG A 85 -10.83 4.53 14.03
N ILE A 86 -10.14 4.43 12.89
CA ILE A 86 -10.62 3.65 11.75
C ILE A 86 -10.76 2.17 12.13
N LEU A 87 -9.73 1.57 12.75
CA LEU A 87 -9.77 0.19 13.21
C LEU A 87 -10.95 -0.06 14.16
N GLN A 88 -11.12 0.80 15.16
CA GLN A 88 -12.19 0.69 16.15
C GLN A 88 -13.59 0.76 15.54
N ARG A 89 -13.79 1.56 14.48
CA ARG A 89 -15.10 1.79 13.87
C ARG A 89 -15.45 0.84 12.76
N THR A 90 -14.46 0.28 12.09
CA THR A 90 -14.67 -0.42 10.82
C THR A 90 -14.09 -1.83 10.77
N THR A 91 -13.44 -2.30 11.84
CA THR A 91 -12.85 -3.65 11.86
C THR A 91 -13.21 -4.41 13.13
N ASP A 92 -13.15 -5.74 13.02
CA ASP A 92 -13.24 -6.68 14.15
C ASP A 92 -11.85 -7.04 14.70
N GLY A 93 -10.84 -6.29 14.31
CA GLY A 93 -9.46 -6.40 14.76
C GLY A 93 -8.44 -6.53 13.63
N LEU A 94 -7.20 -6.24 14.00
CA LEU A 94 -6.02 -6.36 13.13
C LEU A 94 -5.11 -7.47 13.68
N SER A 95 -4.88 -8.50 12.87
CA SER A 95 -3.89 -9.56 13.15
C SER A 95 -2.60 -9.28 12.40
N VAL A 96 -1.46 -9.45 13.07
CA VAL A 96 -0.12 -9.26 12.51
C VAL A 96 0.65 -10.56 12.67
N LEU A 97 1.14 -11.12 11.57
CA LEU A 97 1.84 -12.40 11.51
C LEU A 97 3.21 -12.21 10.82
N GLY A 98 4.18 -13.03 11.17
CA GLY A 98 5.50 -13.05 10.53
C GLY A 98 6.42 -11.90 10.90
N ILE A 99 5.95 -10.91 11.67
CA ILE A 99 6.76 -9.74 12.08
C ILE A 99 7.90 -10.15 13.00
N GLU A 100 7.76 -11.25 13.74
CA GLU A 100 8.77 -11.84 14.61
C GLU A 100 10.00 -12.34 13.84
N ASN A 101 9.90 -12.51 12.52
CA ASN A 101 11.00 -12.91 11.64
C ASN A 101 11.83 -11.70 11.17
N LEU A 102 11.42 -10.49 11.51
CA LEU A 102 12.11 -9.25 11.13
C LEU A 102 12.96 -8.74 12.30
N ASN A 103 14.04 -8.04 11.97
CA ASN A 103 14.90 -7.37 12.95
C ASN A 103 14.60 -5.86 12.93
N PRO A 104 14.21 -5.22 14.05
CA PRO A 104 13.93 -3.78 14.11
C PRO A 104 15.13 -2.88 13.74
N GLU A 105 16.36 -3.39 13.85
CA GLU A 105 17.57 -2.65 13.49
C GLU A 105 17.90 -2.73 11.97
N THR A 106 17.14 -3.56 11.22
CA THR A 106 17.32 -3.70 9.77
C THR A 106 16.28 -2.86 9.03
N HIS A 107 16.66 -2.34 7.87
CA HIS A 107 15.77 -1.56 6.99
C HIS A 107 15.34 -2.43 5.81
N TYR A 108 14.05 -2.38 5.48
CA TYR A 108 13.42 -3.30 4.55
C TYR A 108 12.72 -2.57 3.41
N MET A 109 12.77 -3.16 2.23
CA MET A 109 11.88 -2.87 1.12
C MET A 109 10.63 -3.75 1.24
N PHE A 110 9.56 -3.22 1.80
CA PHE A 110 8.28 -3.92 1.87
C PHE A 110 7.55 -3.84 0.53
N VAL A 111 7.17 -4.98 -0.02
CA VAL A 111 6.38 -5.06 -1.25
C VAL A 111 5.13 -5.88 -0.96
N SER A 112 3.94 -5.29 -1.11
CA SER A 112 2.70 -5.98 -0.78
C SER A 112 1.72 -6.04 -1.95
N ASN A 113 0.77 -6.96 -1.87
CA ASN A 113 -0.46 -6.81 -2.62
C ASN A 113 -1.14 -5.49 -2.22
N HIS A 114 -2.04 -5.00 -3.08
CA HIS A 114 -2.65 -3.67 -2.89
C HIS A 114 -4.16 -3.74 -3.07
N ARG A 115 -4.88 -3.65 -1.96
CA ARG A 115 -6.33 -3.80 -1.88
C ARG A 115 -7.05 -2.46 -1.65
N ASP A 116 -6.44 -1.58 -0.85
CA ASP A 116 -6.97 -0.26 -0.52
C ASP A 116 -5.96 0.84 -0.86
N ILE A 117 -6.44 2.03 -1.29
CA ILE A 117 -5.54 3.13 -1.71
C ILE A 117 -4.65 3.61 -0.57
N VAL A 118 -5.20 3.68 0.66
CA VAL A 118 -4.57 4.32 1.80
C VAL A 118 -4.29 3.33 2.92
N LEU A 119 -5.24 2.42 3.18
CA LEU A 119 -5.22 1.61 4.39
C LEU A 119 -4.12 0.56 4.38
N ASP A 120 -3.75 -0.04 3.25
CA ASP A 120 -2.73 -1.08 3.23
C ASP A 120 -1.43 -0.58 3.87
N ALA A 121 -0.88 0.54 3.37
CA ALA A 121 0.34 1.12 3.89
C ALA A 121 0.17 1.70 5.31
N MET A 122 -0.98 2.32 5.61
CA MET A 122 -1.24 2.88 6.94
C MET A 122 -1.33 1.80 8.01
N LEU A 123 -2.04 0.71 7.75
CA LEU A 123 -2.18 -0.42 8.68
C LEU A 123 -0.86 -1.17 8.87
N MET A 124 -0.06 -1.32 7.79
CA MET A 124 1.29 -1.89 7.91
C MET A 124 2.20 -1.01 8.77
N ASN A 125 2.22 0.31 8.55
CA ASN A 125 2.98 1.23 9.40
C ASN A 125 2.49 1.20 10.86
N TYR A 126 1.18 1.13 11.08
CA TYR A 126 0.63 0.96 12.43
C TYR A 126 1.08 -0.35 13.07
N ALA A 127 1.04 -1.47 12.34
CA ALA A 127 1.54 -2.76 12.81
C ALA A 127 3.01 -2.69 13.22
N LEU A 128 3.87 -2.10 12.38
CA LEU A 128 5.29 -1.89 12.69
C LEU A 128 5.48 -1.04 13.96
N LEU A 129 4.75 0.08 14.08
CA LEU A 129 4.82 0.95 15.25
C LEU A 129 4.47 0.22 16.53
N MET A 130 3.38 -0.58 16.51
CA MET A 130 2.91 -1.33 17.70
C MET A 130 3.86 -2.45 18.11
N HIS A 131 4.75 -2.90 17.21
CA HIS A 131 5.79 -3.90 17.49
C HIS A 131 7.18 -3.30 17.66
N GLY A 132 7.30 -1.97 17.79
CA GLY A 132 8.57 -1.29 18.08
C GLY A 132 9.50 -1.10 16.88
N PHE A 133 9.00 -1.29 15.65
CA PHE A 133 9.78 -1.05 14.44
C PHE A 133 9.74 0.42 14.01
N PRO A 134 10.79 0.89 13.32
CA PRO A 134 10.76 2.18 12.62
C PRO A 134 9.70 2.19 11.51
N LEU A 135 9.07 3.36 11.29
CA LEU A 135 8.07 3.55 10.25
C LEU A 135 8.73 3.75 8.88
N PHE A 136 8.15 3.15 7.85
CA PHE A 136 8.65 3.23 6.49
C PHE A 136 8.16 4.47 5.73
N ASN A 137 8.88 4.79 4.65
CA ASN A 137 8.48 5.74 3.62
C ASN A 137 7.53 5.06 2.62
N ILE A 138 6.50 5.76 2.16
CA ILE A 138 5.43 5.21 1.32
C ILE A 138 5.55 5.75 -0.10
N ALA A 139 5.74 4.85 -1.08
CA ALA A 139 5.68 5.21 -2.49
C ALA A 139 4.22 5.37 -2.94
N PHE A 140 3.86 6.51 -3.55
CA PHE A 140 2.52 6.72 -4.07
C PHE A 140 2.54 7.41 -5.44
N GLY A 141 1.53 7.13 -6.27
CA GLY A 141 1.41 7.79 -7.58
C GLY A 141 0.92 9.24 -7.46
N ASN A 142 1.50 10.14 -8.21
CA ASN A 142 1.14 11.57 -8.22
C ASN A 142 -0.33 11.85 -8.59
N ASN A 143 -1.06 10.89 -9.14
CA ASN A 143 -2.50 11.01 -9.40
C ASN A 143 -3.36 11.04 -8.12
N LEU A 144 -2.80 10.71 -6.96
CA LEU A 144 -3.51 10.74 -5.66
C LEU A 144 -3.40 12.10 -4.97
N VAL A 145 -2.63 13.04 -5.50
CA VAL A 145 -2.55 14.42 -5.02
C VAL A 145 -3.62 15.25 -5.72
N PHE A 146 -4.84 15.21 -5.22
CA PHE A 146 -5.99 15.89 -5.83
C PHE A 146 -6.27 17.26 -5.22
N ASN A 147 -5.72 17.61 -4.08
CA ASN A 147 -5.78 18.93 -3.45
C ASN A 147 -4.59 19.18 -2.52
N ASP A 148 -4.52 20.40 -1.98
CA ASP A 148 -3.44 20.83 -1.09
C ASP A 148 -3.42 20.03 0.23
N PHE A 149 -4.57 19.79 0.83
CA PHE A 149 -4.69 19.00 2.06
C PHE A 149 -4.10 17.59 1.88
N ALA A 150 -4.51 16.88 0.83
CA ALA A 150 -4.01 15.54 0.54
C ALA A 150 -2.48 15.52 0.31
N SER A 151 -1.96 16.54 -0.40
CA SER A 151 -0.52 16.68 -0.63
C SER A 151 0.24 16.90 0.67
N VAL A 152 -0.21 17.84 1.50
CA VAL A 152 0.44 18.17 2.76
C VAL A 152 0.39 17.01 3.73
N PHE A 153 -0.77 16.35 3.85
CA PHE A 153 -0.92 15.16 4.69
C PHE A 153 0.01 14.03 4.25
N ALA A 154 0.02 13.71 2.96
CA ALA A 154 0.87 12.67 2.39
C ALA A 154 2.36 12.94 2.66
N LYS A 155 2.85 14.14 2.33
CA LYS A 155 4.25 14.50 2.54
C LYS A 155 4.64 14.55 4.03
N SER A 156 3.71 14.91 4.91
CA SER A 156 3.93 14.86 6.38
C SER A 156 4.00 13.41 6.90
N ASN A 157 3.37 12.46 6.20
CA ASN A 157 3.36 11.04 6.56
C ASN A 157 4.42 10.20 5.84
N LYS A 158 5.60 10.74 5.55
CA LYS A 158 6.67 10.04 4.84
C LYS A 158 6.27 9.50 3.46
N MET A 159 5.27 10.07 2.80
CA MET A 159 4.89 9.67 1.45
C MET A 159 5.69 10.44 0.41
N PHE A 160 6.26 9.72 -0.58
CA PHE A 160 7.01 10.31 -1.69
C PHE A 160 6.39 9.96 -3.03
N GLU A 161 6.52 10.89 -3.99
CA GLU A 161 5.81 10.80 -5.25
C GLU A 161 6.53 9.93 -6.27
N MET A 162 5.79 9.00 -6.88
CA MET A 162 6.19 8.35 -8.12
C MET A 162 5.54 9.08 -9.30
N LYS A 163 6.36 9.82 -10.05
CA LYS A 163 5.88 10.57 -11.23
C LYS A 163 5.47 9.61 -12.33
N ARG A 164 4.25 9.76 -12.81
CA ARG A 164 3.65 8.98 -13.88
C ARG A 164 3.37 9.88 -15.08
N GLY A 165 3.42 9.30 -16.28
CA GLY A 165 3.18 10.05 -17.53
C GLY A 165 4.45 10.56 -18.19
N GLY A 166 4.28 11.43 -19.19
CA GLY A 166 5.34 11.87 -20.07
C GLY A 166 5.58 10.94 -21.26
N ASP A 167 6.58 11.27 -22.08
CA ASP A 167 7.02 10.40 -23.15
C ASP A 167 7.80 9.18 -22.61
N LYS A 168 8.16 8.24 -23.49
CA LYS A 168 8.86 7.01 -23.09
C LYS A 168 10.20 7.29 -22.39
N MET A 169 10.92 8.33 -22.79
CA MET A 169 12.22 8.68 -22.20
C MET A 169 12.04 9.34 -20.84
N GLU A 170 11.05 10.21 -20.71
CA GLU A 170 10.69 10.85 -19.44
C GLU A 170 10.20 9.83 -18.43
N PHE A 171 9.30 8.92 -18.84
CA PHE A 171 8.87 7.81 -17.99
C PHE A 171 10.04 6.97 -17.47
N TYR A 172 10.98 6.62 -18.35
CA TYR A 172 12.18 5.88 -17.95
C TYR A 172 13.06 6.65 -16.96
N ARG A 173 13.26 7.97 -17.17
CA ARG A 173 14.00 8.83 -16.24
C ARG A 173 13.32 8.90 -14.88
N ASN A 174 11.99 9.04 -14.85
CA ASN A 174 11.21 9.06 -13.62
C ASN A 174 11.34 7.74 -12.83
N LEU A 175 11.31 6.59 -13.51
CA LEU A 175 11.55 5.29 -12.87
C LEU A 175 12.98 5.18 -12.30
N ALA A 176 14.00 5.62 -13.05
CA ALA A 176 15.37 5.61 -12.56
C ALA A 176 15.54 6.53 -11.35
N HIS A 177 14.98 7.74 -11.40
CA HIS A 177 14.99 8.69 -10.29
C HIS A 177 14.30 8.14 -9.02
N THR A 178 13.17 7.47 -9.20
CA THR A 178 12.47 6.76 -8.10
C THR A 178 13.34 5.64 -7.53
N SER A 179 13.99 4.85 -8.37
CA SER A 179 14.91 3.78 -7.95
C SER A 179 16.10 4.33 -7.15
N ASP A 180 16.69 5.43 -7.62
CA ASP A 180 17.79 6.12 -6.94
C ASP A 180 17.35 6.63 -5.56
N TYR A 181 16.14 7.20 -5.46
CA TYR A 181 15.59 7.67 -4.19
C TYR A 181 15.30 6.54 -3.21
N ILE A 182 14.69 5.44 -3.67
CA ILE A 182 14.44 4.24 -2.84
C ILE A 182 15.76 3.71 -2.27
N ARG A 183 16.80 3.60 -3.10
CA ARG A 183 18.12 3.16 -2.64
C ARG A 183 18.73 4.15 -1.66
N HIS A 184 18.63 5.45 -1.93
CA HIS A 184 19.08 6.49 -0.99
C HIS A 184 18.41 6.35 0.38
N LEU A 185 17.09 6.10 0.44
CA LEU A 185 16.38 5.86 1.69
C LEU A 185 16.89 4.61 2.41
N LEU A 186 16.96 3.47 1.72
CA LEU A 186 17.29 2.18 2.31
C LEU A 186 18.77 2.08 2.72
N VAL A 187 19.68 2.45 1.82
CA VAL A 187 21.12 2.17 1.97
C VAL A 187 21.86 3.34 2.64
N GLU A 188 21.49 4.59 2.34
CA GLU A 188 22.23 5.76 2.86
C GLU A 188 21.55 6.38 4.09
N LYS A 189 20.19 6.37 4.13
CA LYS A 189 19.42 6.92 5.26
C LYS A 189 19.06 5.89 6.30
N ASN A 190 19.20 4.61 6.00
CA ASN A 190 18.75 3.52 6.84
C ASN A 190 17.26 3.66 7.19
N GLU A 191 16.44 3.88 6.19
CA GLU A 191 14.99 4.00 6.33
C GLU A 191 14.28 2.97 5.45
N SER A 192 13.30 2.26 6.01
CA SER A 192 12.46 1.32 5.28
C SER A 192 11.56 2.02 4.27
N VAL A 193 11.16 1.28 3.23
CA VAL A 193 10.29 1.78 2.16
C VAL A 193 9.19 0.75 1.89
N TRP A 194 7.98 1.21 1.58
CA TRP A 194 6.88 0.40 1.08
C TRP A 194 6.50 0.78 -0.35
N ILE A 195 6.22 -0.23 -1.17
CA ILE A 195 5.63 -0.08 -2.50
C ILE A 195 4.61 -1.21 -2.76
N ALA A 196 3.59 -0.91 -3.55
CA ALA A 196 2.68 -1.93 -4.06
C ALA A 196 3.37 -2.83 -5.09
N GLN A 197 3.05 -4.13 -5.11
CA GLN A 197 3.62 -5.12 -6.04
C GLN A 197 3.34 -4.84 -7.52
N ARG A 198 2.40 -3.97 -7.82
CA ARG A 198 2.02 -3.57 -9.18
C ARG A 198 1.40 -2.17 -9.20
N ASN A 199 1.23 -1.64 -10.40
CA ASN A 199 0.51 -0.38 -10.57
C ASN A 199 -0.99 -0.55 -10.33
N GLY A 200 -1.53 0.21 -9.36
CA GLY A 200 -2.93 0.21 -8.97
C GLY A 200 -3.36 -0.97 -8.11
N ARG A 201 -4.55 -0.84 -7.51
CA ARG A 201 -5.15 -1.86 -6.64
C ARG A 201 -5.58 -3.10 -7.43
N THR A 202 -5.50 -4.26 -6.78
CA THR A 202 -6.19 -5.47 -7.25
C THR A 202 -7.70 -5.28 -7.09
N LYS A 203 -8.44 -5.55 -8.16
CA LYS A 203 -9.89 -5.36 -8.18
C LYS A 203 -10.66 -6.66 -8.23
N ASP A 204 -10.09 -7.68 -8.87
CA ASP A 204 -10.71 -8.98 -9.10
C ASP A 204 -10.25 -10.06 -8.11
N GLY A 205 -9.51 -9.70 -7.07
CA GLY A 205 -8.99 -10.65 -6.10
C GLY A 205 -7.78 -11.48 -6.56
N ARG A 206 -7.26 -11.26 -7.79
CA ARG A 206 -6.06 -11.93 -8.31
C ARG A 206 -4.85 -11.02 -8.17
N ASP A 207 -4.02 -11.32 -7.20
CA ASP A 207 -2.77 -10.60 -7.01
C ASP A 207 -1.69 -11.18 -7.91
N ALA A 208 -0.87 -10.30 -8.46
CA ALA A 208 0.28 -10.65 -9.27
C ALA A 208 1.31 -9.54 -9.20
N THR A 209 2.56 -9.87 -8.94
CA THR A 209 3.67 -8.94 -8.92
C THR A 209 4.07 -8.58 -10.35
N ASP A 210 4.12 -7.30 -10.65
CA ASP A 210 4.63 -6.81 -11.93
C ASP A 210 6.16 -6.91 -11.96
N PRO A 211 6.76 -7.73 -12.86
CA PRO A 211 8.21 -7.80 -13.01
C PRO A 211 8.87 -6.43 -13.29
N ALA A 212 8.12 -5.46 -13.82
CA ALA A 212 8.61 -4.12 -14.03
C ALA A 212 8.88 -3.37 -12.72
N VAL A 213 8.12 -3.64 -11.64
CA VAL A 213 8.40 -3.10 -10.30
C VAL A 213 9.72 -3.64 -9.79
N ILE A 214 9.97 -4.94 -9.88
CA ILE A 214 11.23 -5.56 -9.46
C ILE A 214 12.40 -5.01 -10.26
N LYS A 215 12.23 -4.88 -11.58
CA LYS A 215 13.24 -4.28 -12.45
C LYS A 215 13.53 -2.82 -12.07
N MET A 216 12.50 -2.05 -11.75
CA MET A 216 12.65 -0.66 -11.30
C MET A 216 13.46 -0.58 -10.00
N LEU A 217 13.20 -1.43 -9.01
CA LEU A 217 13.97 -1.48 -7.77
C LEU A 217 15.48 -1.70 -8.00
N GLY A 218 15.84 -2.47 -9.02
CA GLY A 218 17.23 -2.72 -9.40
C GLY A 218 17.88 -1.67 -10.30
N MET A 219 17.17 -0.62 -10.74
CA MET A 219 17.69 0.32 -11.76
C MET A 219 18.82 1.22 -11.26
N SER A 220 18.90 1.52 -9.98
CA SER A 220 19.93 2.37 -9.37
C SER A 220 21.30 1.70 -9.28
N ARG A 221 21.38 0.36 -9.40
CA ARG A 221 22.64 -0.39 -9.45
C ARG A 221 22.55 -1.46 -10.53
N ARG A 222 23.14 -1.19 -11.70
CA ARG A 222 22.97 -2.00 -12.92
C ARG A 222 24.11 -2.96 -13.19
N ASP A 223 25.24 -2.78 -12.51
CA ASP A 223 26.45 -3.57 -12.64
C ASP A 223 26.27 -5.00 -12.10
N ASP A 224 25.48 -5.15 -11.04
CA ASP A 224 25.18 -6.43 -10.41
C ASP A 224 23.72 -6.48 -9.96
N ARG A 225 22.88 -7.21 -10.69
CA ARG A 225 21.45 -7.31 -10.42
C ARG A 225 21.12 -8.12 -9.17
N VAL A 226 21.98 -9.09 -8.79
CA VAL A 226 21.80 -9.89 -7.56
C VAL A 226 22.07 -9.00 -6.36
N ALA A 227 23.25 -8.41 -6.27
CA ALA A 227 23.60 -7.50 -5.19
C ALA A 227 22.65 -6.27 -5.14
N SER A 228 22.19 -5.79 -6.31
CA SER A 228 21.24 -4.68 -6.40
C SER A 228 19.92 -4.92 -5.68
N LEU A 229 19.38 -6.14 -5.74
CA LEU A 229 18.13 -6.49 -5.06
C LEU A 229 18.39 -7.00 -3.64
N ALA A 230 19.49 -7.74 -3.40
CA ALA A 230 19.83 -8.27 -2.09
C ALA A 230 20.01 -7.15 -1.03
N GLU A 231 20.67 -6.06 -1.40
CA GLU A 231 20.88 -4.89 -0.52
C GLU A 231 19.57 -4.21 -0.07
N LEU A 232 18.45 -4.44 -0.75
CA LEU A 232 17.18 -3.83 -0.41
C LEU A 232 16.44 -4.60 0.68
N HIS A 233 16.85 -5.80 1.08
CA HIS A 233 16.19 -6.65 2.05
C HIS A 233 14.68 -6.75 1.77
N ILE A 234 14.31 -7.21 0.57
CA ILE A 234 12.91 -7.23 0.13
C ILE A 234 12.10 -8.20 0.98
N VAL A 235 10.97 -7.71 1.52
CA VAL A 235 9.99 -8.48 2.29
C VAL A 235 8.67 -8.46 1.55
N PRO A 236 8.20 -9.59 1.00
CA PRO A 236 6.85 -9.73 0.49
C PRO A 236 5.84 -9.68 1.66
N VAL A 237 4.78 -8.90 1.52
CA VAL A 237 3.77 -8.76 2.57
C VAL A 237 2.38 -9.01 1.98
N SER A 238 1.58 -9.81 2.70
CA SER A 238 0.18 -10.05 2.38
C SER A 238 -0.73 -9.18 3.25
N VAL A 239 -1.68 -8.50 2.62
CA VAL A 239 -2.77 -7.78 3.31
C VAL A 239 -4.09 -8.42 2.90
N SER A 240 -4.87 -8.88 3.88
CA SER A 240 -6.14 -9.56 3.68
C SER A 240 -7.24 -8.90 4.49
N TYR A 241 -8.38 -8.66 3.85
CA TYR A 241 -9.59 -8.09 4.45
C TYR A 241 -10.73 -9.09 4.37
N GLU A 242 -11.50 -9.26 5.45
CA GLU A 242 -12.70 -10.12 5.46
C GLU A 242 -13.77 -9.55 4.53
N TRP A 243 -14.01 -8.23 4.60
CA TRP A 243 -14.79 -7.48 3.62
C TRP A 243 -13.82 -6.66 2.75
N GLU A 244 -13.76 -7.02 1.48
CA GLU A 244 -12.84 -6.40 0.53
C GLU A 244 -13.10 -4.90 0.37
N SER A 245 -12.07 -4.09 0.54
CA SER A 245 -12.20 -2.63 0.41
C SER A 245 -12.74 -2.23 -0.96
N CYS A 246 -13.77 -1.38 -0.96
CA CYS A 246 -14.42 -0.85 -2.16
C CYS A 246 -14.98 -1.94 -3.11
N ASP A 247 -15.42 -3.08 -2.60
CA ASP A 247 -15.92 -4.22 -3.38
C ASP A 247 -16.99 -3.85 -4.41
N ILE A 248 -17.99 -3.05 -4.01
CA ILE A 248 -19.06 -2.55 -4.89
C ILE A 248 -18.47 -1.66 -6.00
N LEU A 249 -17.56 -0.74 -5.65
CA LEU A 249 -16.92 0.16 -6.64
C LEU A 249 -16.04 -0.64 -7.61
N LYS A 250 -15.29 -1.62 -7.09
CA LYS A 250 -14.47 -2.53 -7.90
C LYS A 250 -15.33 -3.35 -8.85
N THR A 251 -16.46 -3.87 -8.38
CA THR A 251 -17.40 -4.64 -9.22
C THR A 251 -17.93 -3.80 -10.38
N LYS A 252 -18.37 -2.57 -10.12
CA LYS A 252 -18.86 -1.65 -11.16
C LYS A 252 -17.77 -1.29 -12.16
N GLU A 253 -16.55 -1.03 -11.71
CA GLU A 253 -15.42 -0.76 -12.60
C GLU A 253 -15.08 -1.97 -13.46
N LEU A 254 -15.03 -3.18 -12.89
CA LEU A 254 -14.79 -4.43 -13.63
C LEU A 254 -15.89 -4.71 -14.65
N TYR A 255 -17.15 -4.47 -14.28
CA TYR A 255 -18.29 -4.63 -15.19
C TYR A 255 -18.14 -3.74 -16.44
N ILE A 256 -17.84 -2.47 -16.25
CA ILE A 256 -17.63 -1.51 -17.35
C ILE A 256 -16.40 -1.89 -18.18
N SER A 257 -15.31 -2.29 -17.53
CA SER A 257 -14.03 -2.62 -18.15
C SER A 257 -14.09 -3.83 -19.11
N ARG A 258 -15.15 -4.64 -19.07
CA ARG A 258 -15.32 -5.77 -19.99
C ARG A 258 -15.60 -5.38 -21.43
N ASN A 259 -16.28 -4.27 -21.63
CA ASN A 259 -16.78 -3.85 -22.94
C ASN A 259 -16.08 -2.61 -23.49
N GLN A 260 -15.39 -1.86 -22.62
CA GLN A 260 -14.69 -0.64 -22.99
C GLN A 260 -13.54 -0.35 -22.03
N LYS A 261 -12.57 0.45 -22.48
CA LYS A 261 -11.54 0.96 -21.58
C LYS A 261 -12.19 1.83 -20.52
N TYR A 262 -11.95 1.48 -19.24
CA TYR A 262 -12.46 2.28 -18.14
C TYR A 262 -11.70 3.61 -18.05
N GLU A 263 -12.42 4.70 -18.00
CA GLU A 263 -11.88 6.04 -17.80
C GLU A 263 -12.40 6.58 -16.47
N LYS A 264 -11.47 6.85 -15.56
CA LYS A 264 -11.81 7.40 -14.24
C LYS A 264 -12.42 8.79 -14.38
N LYS A 265 -13.49 9.02 -13.64
CA LYS A 265 -14.12 10.33 -13.51
C LYS A 265 -13.38 11.21 -12.49
N PRO A 266 -13.43 12.54 -12.62
CA PRO A 266 -12.92 13.44 -11.58
C PRO A 266 -13.53 13.11 -10.22
N GLY A 267 -12.70 13.06 -9.16
CA GLY A 267 -13.15 12.75 -7.79
C GLY A 267 -13.33 11.27 -7.47
N GLU A 268 -13.17 10.36 -8.42
CA GLU A 268 -13.37 8.92 -8.20
C GLU A 268 -12.35 8.31 -7.24
N ASP A 269 -11.08 8.74 -7.31
CA ASP A 269 -10.05 8.30 -6.36
C ASP A 269 -10.37 8.78 -4.93
N LEU A 270 -10.85 10.02 -4.77
CA LEU A 270 -11.31 10.53 -3.47
C LEU A 270 -12.51 9.73 -2.94
N ASN A 271 -13.50 9.45 -3.79
CA ASN A 271 -14.65 8.63 -3.41
C ASN A 271 -14.19 7.21 -2.99
N SER A 272 -13.22 6.62 -3.69
CA SER A 272 -12.65 5.32 -3.32
C SER A 272 -11.91 5.37 -1.99
N ILE A 273 -11.16 6.44 -1.70
CA ILE A 273 -10.48 6.64 -0.41
C ILE A 273 -11.51 6.73 0.72
N LEU A 274 -12.53 7.58 0.57
CA LEU A 274 -13.57 7.75 1.58
C LEU A 274 -14.35 6.44 1.82
N THR A 275 -14.75 5.76 0.75
CA THR A 275 -15.43 4.45 0.83
C THR A 275 -14.55 3.43 1.56
N GLY A 276 -13.28 3.30 1.19
CA GLY A 276 -12.35 2.37 1.83
C GLY A 276 -12.15 2.66 3.32
N VAL A 277 -12.04 3.94 3.70
CA VAL A 277 -11.90 4.35 5.11
C VAL A 277 -13.16 4.07 5.92
N MET A 278 -14.36 4.32 5.37
CA MET A 278 -15.64 4.26 6.09
C MET A 278 -16.31 2.87 6.09
N GLN A 279 -16.06 2.06 5.06
CA GLN A 279 -16.70 0.76 4.90
C GLN A 279 -16.27 -0.22 6.00
N PRO A 280 -17.19 -1.04 6.56
CA PRO A 280 -16.84 -2.17 7.41
C PRO A 280 -15.88 -3.13 6.69
N LYS A 281 -14.88 -3.62 7.42
CA LYS A 281 -13.81 -4.51 6.90
C LYS A 281 -13.80 -5.87 7.56
N GLY A 282 -14.54 -6.06 8.67
CA GLY A 282 -14.44 -7.26 9.49
C GLY A 282 -13.02 -7.45 10.01
N LYS A 283 -12.51 -8.66 9.96
CA LYS A 283 -11.13 -8.97 10.36
C LYS A 283 -10.15 -8.52 9.27
N VAL A 284 -9.01 -8.00 9.71
CA VAL A 284 -7.89 -7.63 8.83
C VAL A 284 -6.64 -8.38 9.26
N THR A 285 -5.90 -8.94 8.32
CA THR A 285 -4.63 -9.62 8.60
C THR A 285 -3.51 -9.06 7.73
N ILE A 286 -2.38 -8.75 8.37
CA ILE A 286 -1.12 -8.44 7.71
C ILE A 286 -0.14 -9.56 8.01
N HIS A 287 0.47 -10.14 6.97
CA HIS A 287 1.46 -11.20 7.12
C HIS A 287 2.76 -10.80 6.44
N PHE A 288 3.81 -10.58 7.22
CA PHE A 288 5.15 -10.32 6.74
C PHE A 288 5.81 -11.63 6.35
N GLY A 289 6.15 -11.78 5.07
CA GLY A 289 6.81 -12.97 4.55
C GLY A 289 8.31 -13.01 4.91
N LYS A 290 9.00 -14.00 4.37
CA LYS A 290 10.45 -14.12 4.56
C LYS A 290 11.19 -13.07 3.74
N VAL A 291 12.25 -12.51 4.32
CA VAL A 291 13.17 -11.62 3.60
C VAL A 291 13.79 -12.40 2.46
N LEU A 292 13.82 -11.81 1.26
CA LEU A 292 14.59 -12.34 0.13
C LEU A 292 16.09 -12.21 0.43
N SER A 293 16.76 -13.33 0.50
CA SER A 293 18.21 -13.40 0.76
C SER A 293 19.02 -13.28 -0.53
N GLU A 294 20.30 -12.96 -0.40
CA GLU A 294 21.23 -12.98 -1.54
C GLU A 294 21.26 -14.35 -2.22
N ALA A 295 21.18 -15.44 -1.44
CA ALA A 295 21.16 -16.80 -1.96
C ALA A 295 19.98 -17.07 -2.91
N ASP A 296 18.78 -16.53 -2.58
CA ASP A 296 17.58 -16.66 -3.43
C ASP A 296 17.81 -16.01 -4.80
N PHE A 297 18.47 -14.86 -4.84
CA PHE A 297 18.80 -14.18 -6.10
C PHE A 297 19.95 -14.84 -6.85
N GLU A 298 20.94 -15.40 -6.13
CA GLU A 298 22.12 -16.04 -6.71
C GLU A 298 21.74 -17.29 -7.54
N GLU A 299 20.70 -18.03 -7.14
CA GLU A 299 20.15 -19.13 -7.93
C GLU A 299 19.66 -18.69 -9.32
N LEU A 300 19.33 -17.42 -9.47
CA LEU A 300 18.79 -16.84 -10.70
C LEU A 300 19.82 -16.04 -11.52
N LYS A 301 21.08 -15.92 -11.05
CA LYS A 301 22.09 -15.03 -11.63
C LYS A 301 22.36 -15.24 -13.12
N ASP A 302 22.34 -16.51 -13.56
CA ASP A 302 22.63 -16.89 -14.94
C ASP A 302 21.40 -16.78 -15.87
N CYS A 303 20.21 -16.47 -15.32
CA CYS A 303 19.00 -16.29 -16.12
C CYS A 303 19.12 -15.03 -17.02
N PRO A 304 18.58 -15.04 -18.25
CA PRO A 304 18.39 -13.78 -19.00
C PRO A 304 17.61 -12.75 -18.18
N SER A 305 17.95 -11.46 -18.34
CA SER A 305 17.39 -10.38 -17.51
C SER A 305 15.85 -10.39 -17.39
N GLY A 306 15.13 -10.63 -18.51
CA GLY A 306 13.66 -10.71 -18.47
C GLY A 306 13.15 -11.92 -17.69
N VAL A 307 13.85 -13.04 -17.72
CA VAL A 307 13.52 -14.25 -16.96
C VAL A 307 13.81 -14.06 -15.48
N PHE A 308 14.94 -13.44 -15.15
CA PHE A 308 15.34 -13.13 -13.76
C PHE A 308 14.23 -12.36 -13.01
N TYR A 309 13.84 -11.20 -13.52
CA TYR A 309 12.83 -10.37 -12.85
C TYR A 309 11.45 -11.05 -12.79
N LYS A 310 11.10 -11.85 -13.81
CA LYS A 310 9.87 -12.63 -13.81
C LYS A 310 9.87 -13.71 -12.72
N LYS A 311 10.97 -14.45 -12.57
CA LYS A 311 11.10 -15.47 -11.51
C LYS A 311 11.10 -14.88 -10.11
N VAL A 312 11.74 -13.72 -9.91
CA VAL A 312 11.66 -13.00 -8.64
C VAL A 312 10.22 -12.60 -8.33
N ALA A 313 9.48 -12.10 -9.32
CA ALA A 313 8.06 -11.76 -9.16
C ALA A 313 7.20 -12.99 -8.83
N GLU A 314 7.41 -14.12 -9.52
CA GLU A 314 6.73 -15.41 -9.25
C GLU A 314 7.02 -15.92 -7.83
N TRP A 315 8.26 -15.78 -7.36
CA TRP A 315 8.64 -16.15 -6.00
C TRP A 315 7.97 -15.23 -4.96
N MET A 316 7.89 -13.93 -5.22
CA MET A 316 7.15 -12.99 -4.37
C MET A 316 5.66 -13.32 -4.33
N ASP A 317 5.06 -13.63 -5.48
CA ASP A 317 3.66 -14.05 -5.56
C ASP A 317 3.40 -15.31 -4.75
N ALA A 318 4.29 -16.29 -4.80
CA ALA A 318 4.18 -17.51 -3.99
C ALA A 318 4.16 -17.18 -2.48
N GLN A 319 4.95 -16.23 -2.02
CA GLN A 319 4.92 -15.80 -0.63
C GLN A 319 3.70 -14.94 -0.29
N ILE A 320 3.35 -13.96 -1.11
CA ILE A 320 2.19 -13.09 -0.86
C ILE A 320 0.90 -13.92 -0.83
N ILE A 321 0.70 -14.77 -1.83
CA ILE A 321 -0.50 -15.62 -1.98
C ILE A 321 -0.49 -16.74 -0.92
N GLY A 322 0.66 -17.37 -0.67
CA GLY A 322 0.81 -18.41 0.36
C GLY A 322 0.51 -17.92 1.78
N ASN A 323 0.64 -16.61 2.00
CA ASN A 323 0.40 -15.96 3.28
C ASN A 323 -0.98 -15.25 3.37
N TYR A 324 -1.92 -15.51 2.45
CA TYR A 324 -3.27 -14.99 2.58
C TYR A 324 -3.95 -15.48 3.86
N ALA A 325 -4.63 -14.58 4.56
CA ALA A 325 -5.68 -14.97 5.47
C ALA A 325 -6.98 -15.08 4.66
N LEU A 326 -7.51 -16.29 4.55
CA LEU A 326 -8.83 -16.53 3.97
C LEU A 326 -9.89 -16.48 5.06
N PHE A 327 -10.97 -15.78 4.81
CA PHE A 327 -12.09 -15.57 5.72
C PHE A 327 -13.34 -16.28 5.21
N ALA A 328 -14.37 -16.37 6.03
CA ALA A 328 -15.66 -16.97 5.67
C ALA A 328 -16.19 -16.46 4.32
N ASN A 329 -16.06 -15.14 4.06
CA ASN A 329 -16.53 -14.50 2.82
C ASN A 329 -15.86 -15.05 1.56
N ASN A 330 -14.59 -15.46 1.65
CA ASN A 330 -13.90 -16.08 0.52
C ASN A 330 -14.51 -17.44 0.17
N TYR A 331 -14.77 -18.28 1.17
CA TYR A 331 -15.32 -19.61 1.01
C TYR A 331 -16.78 -19.58 0.58
N ILE A 332 -17.59 -18.69 1.18
CA ILE A 332 -18.98 -18.46 0.80
C ILE A 332 -19.07 -18.06 -0.68
N ALA A 333 -18.28 -17.06 -1.09
CA ALA A 333 -18.26 -16.59 -2.46
C ALA A 333 -17.84 -17.68 -3.46
N HIS A 334 -16.86 -18.52 -3.09
CA HIS A 334 -16.42 -19.63 -3.92
C HIS A 334 -17.54 -20.68 -4.10
N ASP A 335 -18.20 -21.07 -3.01
CA ASP A 335 -19.30 -22.05 -3.05
C ASP A 335 -20.51 -21.49 -3.81
N LEU A 336 -20.92 -20.25 -3.58
CA LEU A 336 -22.00 -19.59 -4.33
C LEU A 336 -21.68 -19.51 -5.83
N ARG A 337 -20.47 -19.13 -6.18
CA ARG A 337 -20.04 -18.97 -7.58
C ARG A 337 -19.98 -20.27 -8.34
N SER A 338 -19.54 -21.34 -7.69
CA SER A 338 -19.42 -22.69 -8.28
C SER A 338 -20.70 -23.52 -8.17
N GLY A 339 -21.70 -23.05 -7.41
CA GLY A 339 -22.91 -23.85 -7.11
C GLY A 339 -22.60 -25.07 -6.24
N SER A 340 -21.59 -25.02 -5.41
CA SER A 340 -21.10 -26.11 -4.55
C SER A 340 -21.28 -25.82 -3.06
N THR A 341 -20.91 -26.76 -2.23
CA THR A 341 -20.80 -26.67 -0.77
C THR A 341 -19.45 -27.21 -0.30
N ASN A 342 -18.44 -27.16 -1.16
CA ASN A 342 -17.13 -27.76 -0.92
C ASN A 342 -16.39 -27.15 0.27
N PHE A 343 -16.73 -25.92 0.66
CA PHE A 343 -16.12 -25.20 1.77
C PHE A 343 -17.10 -24.88 2.90
N ALA A 344 -18.25 -25.59 2.96
CA ALA A 344 -19.30 -25.31 3.95
C ALA A 344 -18.82 -25.42 5.42
N GLU A 345 -17.73 -26.13 5.69
CA GLU A 345 -17.10 -26.24 7.00
C GLU A 345 -16.35 -24.98 7.45
N HIS A 346 -16.08 -24.05 6.53
CA HIS A 346 -15.33 -22.81 6.80
C HIS A 346 -16.22 -21.60 7.12
N TYR A 347 -17.56 -21.78 7.13
CA TYR A 347 -18.47 -20.67 7.44
C TYR A 347 -19.77 -21.19 8.10
N THR A 348 -20.43 -20.31 8.84
CA THR A 348 -21.73 -20.58 9.45
C THR A 348 -22.88 -20.18 8.53
N ALA A 349 -24.11 -20.69 8.81
CA ALA A 349 -25.32 -20.28 8.09
C ALA A 349 -25.60 -18.76 8.26
N GLU A 350 -25.29 -18.19 9.41
CA GLU A 350 -25.42 -16.76 9.69
C GLU A 350 -24.46 -15.92 8.82
N GLN A 351 -23.17 -16.29 8.79
CA GLN A 351 -22.18 -15.61 7.93
C GLN A 351 -22.56 -15.68 6.46
N LYS A 352 -23.12 -16.84 6.01
CA LYS A 352 -23.62 -16.96 4.65
C LYS A 352 -24.79 -16.03 4.39
N ALA A 353 -25.75 -15.96 5.30
CA ALA A 353 -26.91 -15.06 5.18
C ALA A 353 -26.48 -13.59 5.14
N ASP A 354 -25.51 -13.19 5.97
CA ASP A 354 -24.95 -11.83 5.97
C ASP A 354 -24.26 -11.50 4.64
N PHE A 355 -23.48 -12.43 4.11
CA PHE A 355 -22.85 -12.25 2.80
C PHE A 355 -23.89 -12.16 1.66
N GLU A 356 -24.92 -13.03 1.66
CA GLU A 356 -26.02 -12.97 0.70
C GLU A 356 -26.82 -11.67 0.83
N ASN A 357 -27.06 -11.19 2.04
CA ASN A 357 -27.69 -9.88 2.27
C ASN A 357 -26.86 -8.73 1.69
N HIS A 358 -25.54 -8.80 1.77
CA HIS A 358 -24.67 -7.78 1.16
C HIS A 358 -24.84 -7.72 -0.37
N LEU A 359 -25.22 -8.82 -1.06
CA LEU A 359 -25.48 -8.81 -2.49
C LEU A 359 -26.69 -7.95 -2.92
N HIS A 360 -27.59 -7.58 -1.99
CA HIS A 360 -28.77 -6.74 -2.29
C HIS A 360 -28.43 -5.32 -2.77
N TRP A 361 -27.16 -4.85 -2.63
CA TRP A 361 -26.76 -3.59 -3.25
C TRP A 361 -27.01 -3.60 -4.78
N MET A 362 -27.01 -4.75 -5.42
CA MET A 362 -27.25 -4.91 -6.86
C MET A 362 -28.68 -4.54 -7.25
N ASP A 363 -29.63 -4.60 -6.31
CA ASP A 363 -31.03 -4.21 -6.55
C ASP A 363 -31.16 -2.70 -6.85
N ASN A 364 -30.16 -1.91 -6.47
CA ASN A 364 -30.06 -0.50 -6.79
C ASN A 364 -29.44 -0.21 -8.18
N CYS A 365 -29.18 -1.23 -8.98
CA CYS A 365 -28.59 -1.12 -10.31
C CYS A 365 -29.42 -1.94 -11.34
N PRO A 366 -30.73 -1.65 -11.49
CA PRO A 366 -31.62 -2.48 -12.32
C PRO A 366 -31.30 -2.42 -13.81
N GLU A 367 -30.53 -1.43 -14.24
CA GLU A 367 -30.07 -1.24 -15.62
C GLU A 367 -28.88 -2.15 -16.01
N LEU A 368 -28.24 -2.80 -15.03
CA LEU A 368 -27.07 -3.65 -15.24
C LEU A 368 -27.48 -5.14 -15.19
N ASP A 369 -26.75 -5.97 -15.92
CA ASP A 369 -26.94 -7.43 -15.87
C ASP A 369 -26.56 -7.96 -14.48
N ARG A 370 -27.58 -8.29 -13.68
CA ARG A 370 -27.43 -8.76 -12.30
C ARG A 370 -26.56 -10.02 -12.21
N LYS A 371 -26.77 -11.01 -13.09
CA LYS A 371 -26.02 -12.27 -13.07
C LYS A 371 -24.53 -12.02 -13.30
N LEU A 372 -24.22 -11.11 -14.22
CA LEU A 372 -22.85 -10.74 -14.51
C LEU A 372 -22.22 -9.94 -13.35
N LEU A 373 -22.97 -9.01 -12.73
CA LEU A 373 -22.49 -8.28 -11.54
C LEU A 373 -22.17 -9.24 -10.40
N GLU A 374 -23.05 -10.22 -10.17
CA GLU A 374 -22.90 -11.23 -9.13
C GLU A 374 -21.66 -12.10 -9.39
N ASP A 375 -21.44 -12.61 -10.62
CA ASP A 375 -20.24 -13.38 -10.96
C ASP A 375 -18.94 -12.58 -10.73
N ILE A 376 -18.95 -11.29 -11.09
CA ILE A 376 -17.80 -10.40 -10.87
C ILE A 376 -17.55 -10.18 -9.37
N PHE A 377 -18.62 -9.86 -8.62
CA PHE A 377 -18.52 -9.61 -7.18
C PHE A 377 -18.04 -10.86 -6.43
N LEU A 378 -18.66 -12.00 -6.67
CA LEU A 378 -18.23 -13.27 -6.10
C LEU A 378 -16.79 -13.60 -6.47
N GLY A 379 -16.36 -13.26 -7.72
CA GLY A 379 -15.00 -13.43 -8.17
C GLY A 379 -13.98 -12.68 -7.32
N ILE A 380 -14.30 -11.47 -6.84
CA ILE A 380 -13.40 -10.68 -5.99
C ILE A 380 -13.00 -11.46 -4.74
N TYR A 381 -13.96 -12.14 -4.13
CA TYR A 381 -13.76 -12.91 -2.90
C TYR A 381 -13.30 -14.36 -3.16
N ALA A 382 -13.73 -15.00 -4.24
CA ALA A 382 -13.41 -16.40 -4.55
C ALA A 382 -12.00 -16.59 -5.14
N ASN A 383 -11.54 -15.65 -5.98
CA ASN A 383 -10.26 -15.76 -6.68
C ASN A 383 -9.01 -15.88 -5.78
N PRO A 384 -8.97 -15.34 -4.56
CA PRO A 384 -7.87 -15.61 -3.61
C PRO A 384 -7.74 -17.12 -3.27
N ILE A 385 -8.84 -17.86 -3.15
CA ILE A 385 -8.81 -19.34 -2.96
C ILE A 385 -8.19 -20.00 -4.17
N ASP A 386 -8.66 -19.67 -5.38
CA ASP A 386 -8.14 -20.23 -6.63
C ASP A 386 -6.63 -19.96 -6.78
N SER A 387 -6.19 -18.76 -6.38
CA SER A 387 -4.78 -18.37 -6.42
C SER A 387 -3.95 -19.18 -5.43
N LEU A 388 -4.42 -19.34 -4.19
CA LEU A 388 -3.74 -20.13 -3.16
C LEU A 388 -3.64 -21.60 -3.57
N LEU A 389 -4.72 -22.19 -4.08
CA LEU A 389 -4.72 -23.59 -4.54
C LEU A 389 -3.73 -23.83 -5.70
N LYS A 390 -3.46 -22.81 -6.53
CA LYS A 390 -2.43 -22.92 -7.59
C LYS A 390 -1.01 -22.88 -7.02
N VAL A 391 -0.75 -22.05 -6.03
CA VAL A 391 0.56 -21.93 -5.36
C VAL A 391 0.88 -23.19 -4.56
N LEU A 392 -0.13 -23.81 -3.95
CA LEU A 392 0.05 -25.03 -3.14
C LEU A 392 0.15 -26.33 -3.98
N LYS A 393 -0.19 -26.27 -5.28
CA LYS A 393 0.02 -27.44 -6.16
C LYS A 393 1.51 -27.53 -6.51
N PRO A 394 2.16 -28.69 -6.27
CA PRO A 394 3.58 -28.90 -6.58
C PRO A 394 3.89 -28.84 -8.07
#